data_388cfc0734621202267fbe2a9aceaff8
#
_entry.id   388cfc0734621202267fbe2a9aceaff8
#
_cell.length_a   1.000
_cell.length_b   1.000
_cell.length_c   1.000
_cell.angle_alpha   90.00
_cell.angle_beta   90.00
_cell.angle_gamma   90.00
#
_symmetry.space_group_name_H-M   'P 1'
#
loop_
_entity.id
_entity.type
_entity.pdbx_description
1 polymer ?
#
loop_
_entity_poly.entity_id
_entity_poly.type
_entity_poly.pdbx_seq_one_letter_code
_entity_poly.pdbx_strand_id
1 'polypeptide(L)'
;AAGVLRDAAQGAAGRCRVSDGGMTAPRTVAALYVERDGAYWDLPGVDPWDQARDARLYAGPHPVVAHPPCARWCRMAGHAHSRGAPAPGDDGGCFAAALASVRKWGGVLEHPAYSAAWRAHGLIAPPSSGGWVTAGDWTGWTCCVEQGHYGHPALKATWLYAVGVDLPALAWGPSPDQPFHGGSKHAHLRDARRKPVEVMSKAERIVTPPAFRDLLLGMARTARAMAGAA
;
A
#
# COMPACT_ATOMS: atom_id res chain seq x y z
N ALA A 1 -25.01 22.33 78.58
CA ALA A 1 -24.74 23.31 77.57
C ALA A 1 -24.00 22.64 76.39
N ALA A 2 -24.74 22.33 75.35
CA ALA A 2 -24.16 21.74 74.17
C ALA A 2 -24.51 22.64 72.95
N GLY A 3 -23.46 23.19 72.31
CA GLY A 3 -23.57 23.99 71.13
C GLY A 3 -23.55 23.09 69.88
N VAL A 4 -24.56 23.29 69.02
CA VAL A 4 -24.67 22.63 67.75
C VAL A 4 -24.04 23.54 66.69
N LEU A 5 -22.98 23.09 66.03
CA LEU A 5 -22.45 23.70 64.81
C LEU A 5 -22.99 22.92 63.61
N ARG A 6 -23.73 23.59 62.73
CA ARG A 6 -24.13 23.09 61.41
C ARG A 6 -23.07 23.50 60.44
N ASP A 7 -22.43 22.53 59.80
CA ASP A 7 -21.56 22.75 58.64
C ASP A 7 -22.34 22.43 57.37
N ALA A 8 -22.43 23.44 56.49
CA ALA A 8 -23.07 23.36 55.21
C ALA A 8 -22.02 22.92 54.15
N ALA A 9 -22.09 21.68 53.73
CA ALA A 9 -21.32 21.21 52.59
C ALA A 9 -21.98 21.61 51.28
N GLN A 10 -21.47 22.64 50.63
CA GLN A 10 -21.84 22.99 49.27
C GLN A 10 -21.09 22.06 48.28
N GLY A 11 -21.78 21.12 47.68
CA GLY A 11 -21.28 20.27 46.65
C GLY A 11 -21.02 21.05 45.35
N ALA A 12 -19.77 21.21 44.99
CA ALA A 12 -19.36 21.66 43.66
C ALA A 12 -19.55 20.51 42.66
N ALA A 13 -20.69 20.56 41.92
CA ALA A 13 -20.86 19.69 40.76
C ALA A 13 -19.92 20.12 39.64
N GLY A 14 -18.77 19.48 39.58
CA GLY A 14 -17.85 19.58 38.45
C GLY A 14 -18.53 19.06 37.20
N ARG A 15 -18.95 19.95 36.30
CA ARG A 15 -19.38 19.60 34.95
C ARG A 15 -18.15 19.03 34.21
N CYS A 16 -18.14 17.71 34.06
CA CYS A 16 -17.25 17.05 33.13
C CYS A 16 -17.58 17.60 31.73
N ARG A 17 -16.72 18.45 31.20
CA ARG A 17 -16.80 18.83 29.77
C ARG A 17 -16.42 17.56 28.98
N VAL A 18 -17.40 16.91 28.42
CA VAL A 18 -17.20 15.99 27.32
C VAL A 18 -16.62 16.85 26.19
N SER A 19 -15.35 16.73 25.94
CA SER A 19 -14.72 17.31 24.76
C SER A 19 -15.35 16.56 23.58
N ASP A 20 -16.21 17.24 22.82
CA ASP A 20 -16.59 16.81 21.49
C ASP A 20 -15.29 16.59 20.72
N GLY A 21 -14.92 15.33 20.58
CA GLY A 21 -13.84 14.91 19.71
C GLY A 21 -14.27 15.19 18.26
N GLY A 22 -14.12 16.46 17.83
CA GLY A 22 -14.31 16.82 16.45
C GLY A 22 -13.49 15.86 15.61
N MET A 23 -14.16 15.03 14.80
CA MET A 23 -13.51 14.17 13.81
C MET A 23 -12.75 15.08 12.84
N THR A 24 -11.47 15.27 13.09
CA THR A 24 -10.61 15.95 12.12
C THR A 24 -10.66 15.15 10.83
N ALA A 25 -10.91 15.84 9.71
CA ALA A 25 -10.91 15.18 8.41
C ALA A 25 -9.60 14.40 8.22
N PRO A 26 -9.66 13.19 7.67
CA PRO A 26 -8.46 12.38 7.49
C PRO A 26 -7.44 13.12 6.61
N ARG A 27 -6.15 13.00 6.96
CA ARG A 27 -5.07 13.58 6.17
C ARG A 27 -5.18 13.12 4.73
N THR A 28 -5.12 14.05 3.78
CA THR A 28 -5.17 13.75 2.35
C THR A 28 -3.94 12.94 1.94
N VAL A 29 -4.16 11.93 1.10
CA VAL A 29 -3.15 11.04 0.52
C VAL A 29 -3.25 11.12 -1.00
N ALA A 30 -2.13 11.28 -1.70
CA ALA A 30 -2.09 11.15 -3.14
C ALA A 30 -1.97 9.67 -3.53
N ALA A 31 -2.93 9.17 -4.29
CA ALA A 31 -2.93 7.82 -4.83
C ALA A 31 -2.43 7.84 -6.28
N LEU A 32 -1.16 7.44 -6.50
CA LEU A 32 -0.48 7.56 -7.78
C LEU A 32 -0.57 6.26 -8.61
N TYR A 33 -0.72 6.41 -9.92
CA TYR A 33 -0.86 5.30 -10.87
C TYR A 33 -2.08 4.43 -10.58
N VAL A 34 -3.17 5.06 -10.21
CA VAL A 34 -4.44 4.38 -9.96
C VAL A 34 -5.34 4.42 -11.20
N GLU A 35 -6.21 3.44 -11.30
CA GLU A 35 -7.16 3.34 -12.40
C GLU A 35 -8.30 4.35 -12.19
N ARG A 36 -8.73 4.99 -13.28
CA ARG A 36 -9.90 5.88 -13.25
C ARG A 36 -11.13 5.09 -12.80
N ASP A 37 -11.93 5.66 -11.93
CA ASP A 37 -13.13 5.04 -11.34
C ASP A 37 -12.83 3.72 -10.60
N GLY A 38 -11.54 3.49 -10.26
CA GLY A 38 -11.08 2.31 -9.54
C GLY A 38 -11.15 2.46 -8.01
N ALA A 39 -10.46 1.57 -7.31
CA ALA A 39 -10.54 1.42 -5.86
C ALA A 39 -10.21 2.69 -5.04
N TYR A 40 -9.51 3.65 -5.61
CA TYR A 40 -9.08 4.90 -4.94
C TYR A 40 -9.93 6.12 -5.31
N TRP A 41 -10.94 5.96 -6.18
CA TRP A 41 -11.79 7.05 -6.62
C TRP A 41 -12.87 7.36 -5.60
N ASP A 42 -13.32 8.60 -5.54
CA ASP A 42 -14.41 9.09 -4.68
C ASP A 42 -14.25 8.79 -3.18
N LEU A 43 -13.00 8.60 -2.71
CA LEU A 43 -12.71 8.38 -1.30
C LEU A 43 -12.40 9.70 -0.58
N PRO A 44 -12.97 9.95 0.60
CA PRO A 44 -12.66 11.13 1.40
C PRO A 44 -11.17 11.20 1.75
N GLY A 45 -10.54 12.35 1.47
CA GLY A 45 -9.13 12.59 1.74
C GLY A 45 -8.19 11.73 0.87
N VAL A 46 -8.60 11.40 -0.35
CA VAL A 46 -7.75 10.78 -1.37
C VAL A 46 -7.72 11.65 -2.62
N ASP A 47 -6.52 11.92 -3.14
CA ASP A 47 -6.29 12.64 -4.39
C ASP A 47 -5.77 11.64 -5.45
N PRO A 48 -6.65 11.07 -6.30
CA PRO A 48 -6.26 10.05 -7.25
C PRO A 48 -5.55 10.64 -8.49
N TRP A 49 -4.46 10.00 -8.89
CA TRP A 49 -3.66 10.32 -10.06
C TRP A 49 -3.67 9.14 -11.03
N ASP A 50 -4.51 9.25 -12.03
CA ASP A 50 -4.61 8.29 -13.12
C ASP A 50 -3.60 8.57 -14.25
N GLN A 51 -3.70 7.82 -15.34
CA GLN A 51 -2.85 8.01 -16.51
C GLN A 51 -3.04 9.40 -17.16
N ALA A 52 -4.23 9.99 -17.11
CA ALA A 52 -4.51 11.28 -17.73
C ALA A 52 -3.84 12.45 -16.98
N ARG A 53 -3.71 12.33 -15.65
CA ARG A 53 -3.00 13.32 -14.82
C ARG A 53 -1.49 13.15 -14.84
N ASP A 54 -0.99 12.05 -15.36
CA ASP A 54 0.41 11.66 -15.38
C ASP A 54 1.08 11.72 -13.99
N ALA A 55 0.96 10.65 -13.23
CA ALA A 55 1.49 10.56 -11.88
C ALA A 55 3.01 10.80 -11.76
N ARG A 56 3.76 10.78 -12.88
CA ARG A 56 5.19 11.17 -12.91
C ARG A 56 5.39 12.66 -12.60
N LEU A 57 4.36 13.47 -12.82
CA LEU A 57 4.37 14.92 -12.59
C LEU A 57 3.95 15.29 -11.16
N TYR A 58 3.69 14.31 -10.28
CA TYR A 58 3.28 14.60 -8.92
C TYR A 58 4.35 15.40 -8.16
N ALA A 59 3.96 16.59 -7.67
CA ALA A 59 4.85 17.51 -6.98
C ALA A 59 4.46 17.78 -5.51
N GLY A 60 3.62 16.93 -4.92
CA GLY A 60 3.20 17.06 -3.50
C GLY A 60 1.94 17.90 -3.33
N PRO A 61 1.59 18.29 -2.11
CA PRO A 61 2.33 18.10 -0.85
C PRO A 61 1.94 16.88 -0.02
N HIS A 62 1.07 16.02 -0.52
CA HIS A 62 0.49 14.92 0.26
C HIS A 62 1.39 13.69 0.30
N PRO A 63 1.36 12.88 1.37
CA PRO A 63 1.97 11.57 1.38
C PRO A 63 1.35 10.67 0.31
N VAL A 64 2.06 9.64 -0.07
CA VAL A 64 1.80 8.89 -1.30
C VAL A 64 1.44 7.44 -1.03
N VAL A 65 0.45 6.93 -1.75
CA VAL A 65 0.30 5.50 -2.06
C VAL A 65 0.51 5.35 -3.56
N ALA A 66 1.50 4.55 -3.99
CA ALA A 66 1.85 4.43 -5.40
C ALA A 66 1.77 2.99 -5.91
N HIS A 67 1.17 2.80 -7.10
CA HIS A 67 1.04 1.53 -7.81
C HIS A 67 1.64 1.61 -9.22
N PRO A 68 2.96 1.82 -9.37
CA PRO A 68 3.55 1.98 -10.70
C PRO A 68 3.34 0.74 -11.58
N PRO A 69 3.21 0.90 -12.90
CA PRO A 69 2.94 -0.19 -13.82
C PRO A 69 3.99 -1.30 -13.77
N CYS A 70 3.57 -2.54 -13.53
CA CYS A 70 4.46 -3.69 -13.36
C CYS A 70 4.80 -4.45 -14.66
N ALA A 71 4.15 -4.14 -15.78
CA ALA A 71 4.24 -4.94 -17.00
C ALA A 71 5.66 -5.06 -17.57
N ARG A 72 6.51 -4.03 -17.37
CA ARG A 72 7.90 -4.02 -17.83
C ARG A 72 8.90 -4.60 -16.82
N TRP A 73 8.45 -4.88 -15.61
CA TRP A 73 9.25 -5.37 -14.48
C TRP A 73 8.98 -6.82 -14.10
N CYS A 74 7.96 -7.45 -14.72
CA CYS A 74 7.58 -8.82 -14.44
C CYS A 74 8.44 -9.83 -15.23
N ARG A 75 8.41 -11.10 -14.80
CA ARG A 75 9.13 -12.21 -15.48
C ARG A 75 8.78 -12.36 -16.98
N MET A 76 7.60 -11.92 -17.38
CA MET A 76 7.11 -11.99 -18.77
C MET A 76 7.51 -10.79 -19.62
N ALA A 77 8.21 -9.80 -19.07
CA ALA A 77 8.57 -8.57 -19.80
C ALA A 77 9.44 -8.87 -21.03
N GLY A 78 10.42 -9.77 -20.92
CA GLY A 78 11.26 -10.19 -22.06
C GLY A 78 10.47 -10.89 -23.16
N HIS A 79 9.53 -11.75 -22.79
CA HIS A 79 8.65 -12.42 -23.75
C HIS A 79 7.70 -11.43 -24.45
N ALA A 80 7.21 -10.42 -23.73
CA ALA A 80 6.40 -9.36 -24.34
C ALA A 80 7.25 -8.48 -25.26
N HIS A 81 8.51 -8.23 -24.93
CA HIS A 81 9.46 -7.48 -25.77
C HIS A 81 9.69 -8.17 -27.11
N SER A 82 9.88 -9.49 -27.13
CA SER A 82 10.04 -10.25 -28.39
C SER A 82 8.83 -10.17 -29.31
N ARG A 83 7.69 -9.62 -28.84
CA ARG A 83 6.47 -9.37 -29.59
C ARG A 83 6.18 -7.88 -29.83
N GLY A 84 7.22 -7.04 -29.78
CA GLY A 84 7.14 -5.61 -30.09
C GLY A 84 6.77 -4.69 -28.94
N ALA A 85 6.65 -5.20 -27.69
CA ALA A 85 6.48 -4.32 -26.55
C ALA A 85 7.80 -3.61 -26.15
N PRO A 86 7.78 -2.49 -25.44
CA PRO A 86 8.99 -1.84 -24.91
C PRO A 86 9.90 -2.81 -24.15
N ALA A 87 11.19 -2.50 -24.07
CA ALA A 87 12.17 -3.36 -23.41
C ALA A 87 11.82 -3.62 -21.93
N PRO A 88 12.28 -4.73 -21.33
CA PRO A 88 12.22 -4.92 -19.89
C PRO A 88 12.85 -3.74 -19.16
N GLY A 89 12.15 -3.19 -18.16
CA GLY A 89 12.58 -1.99 -17.44
C GLY A 89 12.17 -0.66 -18.06
N ASP A 90 11.75 -0.65 -19.32
CA ASP A 90 11.27 0.56 -20.00
C ASP A 90 9.76 0.75 -19.71
N ASP A 91 9.48 1.35 -18.55
CA ASP A 91 8.14 1.71 -18.09
C ASP A 91 7.82 3.20 -18.25
N GLY A 92 8.63 3.93 -19.03
CA GLY A 92 8.51 5.37 -19.19
C GLY A 92 8.88 6.16 -17.94
N GLY A 93 9.68 5.60 -17.04
CA GLY A 93 10.13 6.22 -15.80
C GLY A 93 9.11 6.20 -14.66
N CYS A 94 8.02 5.44 -14.79
CA CYS A 94 6.96 5.41 -13.79
C CYS A 94 7.42 4.90 -12.42
N PHE A 95 8.20 3.80 -12.38
CA PHE A 95 8.70 3.27 -11.13
C PHE A 95 9.67 4.24 -10.44
N ALA A 96 10.58 4.84 -11.20
CA ALA A 96 11.53 5.83 -10.68
C ALA A 96 10.82 7.04 -10.07
N ALA A 97 9.81 7.58 -10.76
CA ALA A 97 9.03 8.71 -10.28
C ALA A 97 8.18 8.36 -9.04
N ALA A 98 7.58 7.16 -9.01
CA ALA A 98 6.86 6.67 -7.84
C ALA A 98 7.78 6.56 -6.62
N LEU A 99 8.96 5.96 -6.79
CA LEU A 99 9.96 5.81 -5.74
C LEU A 99 10.45 7.18 -5.22
N ALA A 100 10.72 8.12 -6.12
CA ALA A 100 11.11 9.48 -5.77
C ALA A 100 10.00 10.20 -4.97
N SER A 101 8.74 10.05 -5.38
CA SER A 101 7.59 10.64 -4.70
C SER A 101 7.43 10.10 -3.28
N VAL A 102 7.52 8.77 -3.08
CA VAL A 102 7.45 8.15 -1.75
C VAL A 102 8.62 8.59 -0.87
N ARG A 103 9.83 8.68 -1.42
CA ARG A 103 11.01 9.16 -0.68
C ARG A 103 10.87 10.62 -0.24
N LYS A 104 10.30 11.46 -1.09
CA LYS A 104 10.16 12.91 -0.82
C LYS A 104 9.00 13.23 0.12
N TRP A 105 7.84 12.60 -0.08
CA TRP A 105 6.60 13.00 0.60
C TRP A 105 6.17 12.04 1.72
N GLY A 106 6.90 10.94 1.87
CA GLY A 106 6.50 9.82 2.72
C GLY A 106 5.39 9.00 2.10
N GLY A 107 5.18 7.79 2.58
CA GLY A 107 4.11 6.92 2.10
C GLY A 107 4.56 5.52 1.77
N VAL A 108 3.85 4.87 0.84
CA VAL A 108 4.03 3.47 0.49
C VAL A 108 3.97 3.28 -1.03
N LEU A 109 4.93 2.52 -1.58
CA LEU A 109 4.89 2.01 -2.94
C LEU A 109 4.58 0.50 -2.89
N GLU A 110 3.62 0.09 -3.69
CA GLU A 110 3.22 -1.31 -3.87
C GLU A 110 3.64 -1.81 -5.23
N HIS A 111 4.18 -3.04 -5.28
CA HIS A 111 4.50 -3.69 -6.54
C HIS A 111 4.44 -5.22 -6.38
N PRO A 112 4.13 -5.98 -7.43
CA PRO A 112 4.15 -7.43 -7.34
C PRO A 112 5.48 -7.98 -6.83
N ALA A 113 5.44 -8.98 -5.99
CA ALA A 113 6.64 -9.64 -5.48
C ALA A 113 7.50 -10.18 -6.64
N TYR A 114 8.82 -10.24 -6.40
CA TYR A 114 9.83 -10.66 -7.38
C TYR A 114 9.96 -9.73 -8.59
N SER A 115 9.51 -8.50 -8.46
CA SER A 115 9.70 -7.49 -9.49
C SER A 115 11.18 -7.17 -9.70
N ALA A 116 11.61 -7.14 -10.96
CA ALA A 116 12.97 -6.71 -11.32
C ALA A 116 13.25 -5.23 -10.97
N ALA A 117 12.20 -4.43 -10.74
CA ALA A 117 12.32 -3.01 -10.38
C ALA A 117 13.11 -2.82 -9.07
N TRP A 118 12.91 -3.69 -8.06
CA TRP A 118 13.67 -3.59 -6.81
C TRP A 118 15.18 -3.57 -7.05
N ARG A 119 15.68 -4.59 -7.73
CA ARG A 119 17.12 -4.67 -8.06
C ARG A 119 17.57 -3.52 -8.96
N ALA A 120 16.77 -3.16 -9.96
CA ALA A 120 17.12 -2.08 -10.90
C ALA A 120 17.26 -0.72 -10.21
N HIS A 121 16.54 -0.50 -9.12
CA HIS A 121 16.58 0.73 -8.33
C HIS A 121 17.33 0.60 -6.99
N GLY A 122 18.16 -0.44 -6.84
CA GLY A 122 19.04 -0.62 -5.69
C GLY A 122 18.31 -0.99 -4.39
N LEU A 123 17.07 -1.50 -4.47
CA LEU A 123 16.33 -1.94 -3.30
C LEU A 123 16.60 -3.41 -2.99
N ILE A 124 16.68 -3.74 -1.69
CA ILE A 124 16.81 -5.12 -1.20
C ILE A 124 15.45 -5.81 -1.27
N ALA A 125 15.41 -7.01 -1.87
CA ALA A 125 14.22 -7.83 -1.87
C ALA A 125 13.89 -8.31 -0.44
N PRO A 126 12.64 -8.12 0.03
CA PRO A 126 12.27 -8.56 1.36
C PRO A 126 12.14 -10.09 1.43
N PRO A 127 12.26 -10.68 2.64
CA PRO A 127 12.05 -12.11 2.84
C PRO A 127 10.58 -12.48 2.54
N SER A 128 10.39 -13.61 1.87
CA SER A 128 9.04 -14.12 1.54
C SER A 128 8.24 -14.54 2.77
N SER A 129 8.90 -14.80 3.89
CA SER A 129 8.26 -15.07 5.18
C SER A 129 7.57 -13.86 5.79
N GLY A 130 7.78 -12.66 5.23
CA GLY A 130 7.25 -11.42 5.76
C GLY A 130 8.19 -10.74 6.77
N GLY A 131 7.66 -9.72 7.44
CA GLY A 131 8.42 -8.83 8.32
C GLY A 131 9.01 -7.64 7.58
N TRP A 132 9.10 -6.50 8.28
CA TRP A 132 9.74 -5.30 7.78
C TRP A 132 11.26 -5.40 7.90
N VAL A 133 11.96 -5.16 6.81
CA VAL A 133 13.42 -5.05 6.76
C VAL A 133 13.83 -3.75 6.07
N THR A 134 15.04 -3.27 6.30
CA THR A 134 15.55 -2.09 5.60
C THR A 134 15.62 -2.33 4.10
N ALA A 135 15.25 -1.33 3.31
CA ALA A 135 15.25 -1.45 1.85
C ALA A 135 16.65 -1.33 1.21
N GLY A 136 17.69 -1.05 2.02
CA GLY A 136 19.08 -0.95 1.55
C GLY A 136 19.47 0.44 1.04
N ASP A 137 18.54 1.37 0.99
CA ASP A 137 18.76 2.75 0.54
C ASP A 137 18.85 3.78 1.71
N TRP A 138 18.97 3.29 2.94
CA TRP A 138 19.06 4.04 4.21
C TRP A 138 17.83 4.91 4.55
N THR A 139 16.82 4.95 3.70
CA THR A 139 15.64 5.80 3.88
C THR A 139 14.35 5.01 4.08
N GLY A 140 14.25 3.82 3.54
CA GLY A 140 13.03 3.06 3.46
C GLY A 140 13.08 1.68 4.09
N TRP A 141 11.89 1.13 4.25
CA TRP A 141 11.62 -0.23 4.70
C TRP A 141 10.89 -1.00 3.62
N THR A 142 11.12 -2.29 3.55
CA THR A 142 10.43 -3.16 2.61
C THR A 142 9.92 -4.41 3.31
N CYS A 143 8.81 -4.95 2.80
CA CYS A 143 8.28 -6.22 3.27
C CYS A 143 7.62 -6.99 2.12
N CYS A 144 7.41 -8.29 2.34
CA CYS A 144 6.59 -9.13 1.49
C CYS A 144 5.28 -9.44 2.21
N VAL A 145 4.16 -9.19 1.57
CA VAL A 145 2.82 -9.45 2.09
C VAL A 145 1.97 -10.18 1.03
N GLU A 146 1.07 -11.03 1.49
CA GLU A 146 0.13 -11.74 0.61
C GLU A 146 -1.23 -11.04 0.65
N GLN A 147 -1.69 -10.49 -0.49
CA GLN A 147 -2.96 -9.77 -0.55
C GLN A 147 -4.18 -10.65 -0.27
N GLY A 148 -4.03 -11.97 -0.32
CA GLY A 148 -5.06 -12.92 0.09
C GLY A 148 -5.51 -12.75 1.54
N HIS A 149 -4.63 -12.31 2.44
CA HIS A 149 -5.00 -11.95 3.82
C HIS A 149 -5.95 -10.76 3.90
N TYR A 150 -6.04 -9.98 2.84
CA TYR A 150 -6.84 -8.75 2.75
C TYR A 150 -7.99 -8.89 1.75
N GLY A 151 -8.37 -10.11 1.42
CA GLY A 151 -9.55 -10.41 0.60
C GLY A 151 -9.29 -10.52 -0.90
N HIS A 152 -8.02 -10.56 -1.36
CA HIS A 152 -7.77 -10.91 -2.76
C HIS A 152 -8.12 -12.39 -2.99
N PRO A 153 -8.94 -12.71 -4.01
CA PRO A 153 -9.45 -14.08 -4.19
C PRO A 153 -8.41 -15.07 -4.74
N ALA A 154 -7.23 -14.60 -5.13
CA ALA A 154 -6.10 -15.46 -5.52
C ALA A 154 -4.84 -15.07 -4.75
N LEU A 155 -3.86 -15.97 -4.70
CA LEU A 155 -2.52 -15.66 -4.18
C LEU A 155 -1.91 -14.51 -4.99
N LYS A 156 -1.59 -13.43 -4.31
CA LYS A 156 -0.98 -12.22 -4.89
C LYS A 156 0.09 -11.69 -3.96
N ALA A 157 1.25 -12.34 -3.97
CA ALA A 157 2.41 -11.90 -3.23
C ALA A 157 2.87 -10.52 -3.73
N THR A 158 3.09 -9.62 -2.81
CA THR A 158 3.29 -8.19 -3.05
C THR A 158 4.43 -7.68 -2.21
N TRP A 159 5.28 -6.86 -2.79
CA TRP A 159 6.32 -6.13 -2.08
C TRP A 159 5.87 -4.70 -1.82
N LEU A 160 6.08 -4.25 -0.60
CA LEU A 160 5.88 -2.87 -0.19
C LEU A 160 7.23 -2.21 0.06
N TYR A 161 7.33 -0.94 -0.31
CA TYR A 161 8.41 -0.03 0.08
C TYR A 161 7.77 1.15 0.81
N ALA A 162 8.23 1.46 2.01
CA ALA A 162 7.64 2.45 2.89
C ALA A 162 8.66 3.43 3.44
N VAL A 163 8.35 4.73 3.47
CA VAL A 163 9.22 5.80 3.98
C VAL A 163 8.42 6.75 4.86
N GLY A 164 8.97 7.08 6.02
CA GLY A 164 8.43 8.11 6.90
C GLY A 164 7.05 7.83 7.49
N VAL A 165 6.59 6.59 7.44
CA VAL A 165 5.29 6.13 7.95
C VAL A 165 5.46 5.15 9.11
N ASP A 166 4.41 4.96 9.89
CA ASP A 166 4.39 3.87 10.86
C ASP A 166 4.32 2.52 10.14
N LEU A 167 5.09 1.56 10.65
CA LEU A 167 5.18 0.22 10.09
C LEU A 167 4.31 -0.73 10.92
N PRO A 168 3.07 -1.03 10.51
CA PRO A 168 2.20 -1.91 11.28
C PRO A 168 2.68 -3.37 11.22
N ALA A 169 2.28 -4.15 12.21
CA ALA A 169 2.32 -5.59 12.09
C ALA A 169 1.28 -6.01 11.03
N LEU A 170 1.73 -6.77 10.02
CA LEU A 170 0.87 -7.28 8.96
C LEU A 170 0.61 -8.77 9.14
N ALA A 171 -0.35 -9.31 8.40
CA ALA A 171 -0.51 -10.76 8.28
C ALA A 171 0.62 -11.32 7.41
N TRP A 172 1.59 -11.96 8.05
CA TRP A 172 2.79 -12.45 7.40
C TRP A 172 2.63 -13.88 6.86
N GLY A 173 3.46 -14.20 5.87
CA GLY A 173 3.49 -15.53 5.25
C GLY A 173 2.37 -15.77 4.25
N PRO A 174 2.18 -17.01 3.80
CA PRO A 174 1.16 -17.37 2.83
C PRO A 174 -0.23 -17.17 3.40
N SER A 175 -1.14 -16.61 2.60
CA SER A 175 -2.55 -16.53 2.99
C SER A 175 -3.21 -17.91 3.00
N PRO A 176 -4.36 -18.05 3.68
CA PRO A 176 -5.17 -19.27 3.59
C PRO A 176 -5.48 -19.66 2.14
N ASP A 177 -5.93 -20.89 1.94
CA ASP A 177 -6.30 -21.40 0.62
C ASP A 177 -7.23 -20.42 -0.12
N GLN A 178 -6.80 -20.02 -1.30
CA GLN A 178 -7.56 -19.10 -2.14
C GLN A 178 -8.39 -19.90 -3.16
N PRO A 179 -9.63 -19.47 -3.46
CA PRO A 179 -10.51 -20.17 -4.39
C PRO A 179 -10.03 -20.10 -5.84
N PHE A 180 -9.16 -19.13 -6.17
CA PHE A 180 -8.71 -18.89 -7.52
C PHE A 180 -7.18 -18.94 -7.66
N HIS A 181 -6.72 -19.26 -8.86
CA HIS A 181 -5.30 -19.23 -9.19
C HIS A 181 -4.97 -17.96 -9.98
N GLY A 182 -4.08 -17.12 -9.43
CA GLY A 182 -3.62 -15.87 -10.05
C GLY A 182 -2.56 -16.05 -11.15
N GLY A 183 -2.20 -17.27 -11.51
CA GLY A 183 -1.12 -17.59 -12.45
C GLY A 183 -1.58 -17.94 -13.87
N SER A 184 -0.64 -18.40 -14.71
CA SER A 184 -0.95 -18.89 -16.04
C SER A 184 -1.80 -20.16 -15.98
N LYS A 185 -2.57 -20.42 -17.05
CA LYS A 185 -3.43 -21.62 -17.20
C LYS A 185 -2.74 -22.95 -16.89
N HIS A 186 -1.40 -22.98 -16.89
CA HIS A 186 -0.61 -24.19 -16.66
C HIS A 186 -0.02 -24.29 -15.26
N ALA A 187 -0.24 -23.29 -14.39
CA ALA A 187 0.33 -23.32 -13.05
C ALA A 187 -0.29 -24.43 -12.19
N HIS A 188 -1.56 -24.77 -12.38
CA HIS A 188 -2.24 -25.89 -11.73
C HIS A 188 -1.70 -27.27 -12.15
N LEU A 189 -1.10 -27.38 -13.34
CA LEU A 189 -0.51 -28.64 -13.82
C LEU A 189 0.80 -29.00 -13.13
N ARG A 190 1.42 -28.07 -12.40
CA ARG A 190 2.69 -28.30 -11.71
C ARG A 190 2.54 -28.94 -10.33
N ASP A 191 1.35 -28.91 -9.78
CA ASP A 191 1.03 -29.57 -8.52
C ASP A 191 -0.22 -30.44 -8.68
N ALA A 192 0.01 -31.68 -9.10
CA ALA A 192 -1.05 -32.69 -9.29
C ALA A 192 -1.82 -33.05 -8.00
N ARG A 193 -1.40 -32.54 -6.84
CA ARG A 193 -2.04 -32.77 -5.55
C ARG A 193 -3.07 -31.70 -5.19
N ARG A 194 -3.10 -30.58 -5.91
CA ARG A 194 -4.08 -29.51 -5.70
C ARG A 194 -5.31 -29.69 -6.56
N LYS A 195 -6.48 -29.45 -5.96
CA LYS A 195 -7.74 -29.41 -6.71
C LYS A 195 -7.63 -28.42 -7.86
N PRO A 196 -8.29 -28.67 -9.00
CA PRO A 196 -8.38 -27.68 -10.07
C PRO A 196 -8.96 -26.39 -9.50
N VAL A 197 -8.19 -25.30 -9.59
CA VAL A 197 -8.60 -23.97 -9.13
C VAL A 197 -8.89 -23.14 -10.36
N GLU A 198 -10.02 -22.45 -10.37
CA GLU A 198 -10.40 -21.58 -11.47
C GLU A 198 -9.37 -20.47 -11.69
N VAL A 199 -9.07 -20.18 -12.95
CA VAL A 199 -8.05 -19.16 -13.31
C VAL A 199 -8.74 -17.83 -13.49
N MET A 200 -8.36 -16.85 -12.70
CA MET A 200 -8.85 -15.48 -12.82
C MET A 200 -8.41 -14.82 -14.13
N SER A 201 -9.25 -13.96 -14.65
CA SER A 201 -8.92 -13.05 -15.75
C SER A 201 -7.80 -12.07 -15.32
N LYS A 202 -7.13 -11.44 -16.30
CA LYS A 202 -6.13 -10.41 -15.99
C LYS A 202 -6.76 -9.21 -15.26
N ALA A 203 -7.97 -8.82 -15.65
CA ALA A 203 -8.67 -7.68 -15.02
C ALA A 203 -8.92 -7.94 -13.53
N GLU A 204 -9.44 -9.12 -13.18
CA GLU A 204 -9.69 -9.48 -11.77
C GLU A 204 -8.41 -9.55 -10.94
N ARG A 205 -7.30 -10.01 -11.52
CA ARG A 205 -6.02 -10.14 -10.81
C ARG A 205 -5.37 -8.82 -10.43
N ILE A 206 -5.61 -7.76 -11.19
CA ILE A 206 -5.00 -6.45 -10.93
C ILE A 206 -5.75 -5.65 -9.87
N VAL A 207 -6.99 -5.99 -9.56
CA VAL A 207 -7.81 -5.29 -8.58
C VAL A 207 -7.11 -5.28 -7.22
N THR A 208 -7.08 -4.11 -6.59
CA THR A 208 -6.63 -3.95 -5.20
C THR A 208 -7.83 -4.14 -4.27
N PRO A 209 -7.80 -5.14 -3.36
CA PRO A 209 -8.88 -5.34 -2.40
C PRO A 209 -9.11 -4.11 -1.53
N PRO A 210 -10.36 -3.77 -1.18
CA PRO A 210 -10.63 -2.61 -0.33
C PRO A 210 -9.87 -2.62 0.99
N ALA A 211 -9.79 -3.76 1.68
CA ALA A 211 -9.06 -3.87 2.94
C ALA A 211 -7.54 -3.63 2.76
N PHE A 212 -6.96 -4.05 1.63
CA PHE A 212 -5.55 -3.78 1.34
C PHE A 212 -5.31 -2.31 0.97
N ARG A 213 -6.19 -1.72 0.17
CA ARG A 213 -6.20 -0.28 -0.12
C ARG A 213 -6.25 0.55 1.17
N ASP A 214 -7.17 0.20 2.08
CA ASP A 214 -7.37 0.94 3.32
C ASP A 214 -6.17 0.81 4.27
N LEU A 215 -5.51 -0.33 4.28
CA LEU A 215 -4.23 -0.53 4.94
C LEU A 215 -3.17 0.45 4.41
N LEU A 216 -2.97 0.52 3.09
CA LEU A 216 -1.98 1.39 2.47
C LEU A 216 -2.30 2.88 2.72
N LEU A 217 -3.57 3.28 2.61
CA LEU A 217 -4.01 4.63 2.94
C LEU A 217 -3.79 4.95 4.42
N GLY A 218 -4.11 4.00 5.31
CA GLY A 218 -3.85 4.12 6.74
C GLY A 218 -2.37 4.38 7.03
N MET A 219 -1.48 3.59 6.46
CA MET A 219 -0.03 3.79 6.57
C MET A 219 0.39 5.17 6.06
N ALA A 220 -0.02 5.55 4.84
CA ALA A 220 0.35 6.84 4.27
C ALA A 220 -0.13 8.03 5.11
N ARG A 221 -1.30 7.93 5.76
CA ARG A 221 -1.82 8.98 6.65
C ARG A 221 -0.96 9.19 7.89
N THR A 222 -0.17 8.21 8.33
CA THR A 222 0.78 8.37 9.45
C THR A 222 2.07 9.07 9.05
N ALA A 223 2.25 9.40 7.78
CA ALA A 223 3.50 9.99 7.28
C ALA A 223 3.87 11.24 8.08
N ARG A 224 5.12 11.29 8.54
CA ARG A 224 5.70 12.45 9.20
C ARG A 224 6.26 13.39 8.14
N ALA A 225 6.24 14.68 8.40
CA ALA A 225 6.93 15.63 7.53
C ALA A 225 8.43 15.24 7.47
N MET A 226 8.91 14.95 6.26
CA MET A 226 10.33 14.67 6.07
C MET A 226 11.11 15.96 6.27
N ALA A 227 12.01 15.97 7.25
CA ALA A 227 12.90 17.12 7.47
C ALA A 227 13.76 17.30 6.20
N GLY A 228 13.55 18.41 5.48
CA GLY A 228 14.33 18.74 4.28
C GLY A 228 13.56 18.79 2.96
N ALA A 229 12.23 18.78 2.95
CA ALA A 229 11.42 18.97 1.75
C ALA A 229 11.09 20.46 1.50
N ALA A 230 12.08 21.34 1.66
CA ALA A 230 12.00 22.77 1.31
C ALA A 230 12.80 23.04 0.02
#